data_e820f8bbf2c6a16f74fb8b60f513140b
#
_entry.id   e820f8bbf2c6a16f74fb8b60f513140b
#
_cell.length_a   1.000
_cell.length_b   1.000
_cell.length_c   1.000
_cell.angle_alpha   90.00
_cell.angle_beta   90.00
_cell.angle_gamma   90.00
#
_symmetry.space_group_name_H-M   'P 1'
#
loop_
_entity.id
_entity.type
_entity.pdbx_description
1 polymer ?
#
loop_
_entity_poly.entity_id
_entity_poly.type
_entity_poly.pdbx_seq_one_letter_code
_entity_poly.pdbx_strand_id
1 'polypeptide(L)'
;MKKHFSILILSFQLIACNTNTTTQQNDSLIVEPTQTKPPIVGNDADEHGCKASAGYQWSVLRNECIRIFEAGIRLDPVSKDLEQTLSAFVVIKTDGSDQEIELFVPYDEQTIIVKKESADKWKNDKYTLTKTKDTYSIEDANKKLLYKGAIEK
;
A
#
# COMPACT_ATOMS: atom_id res chain seq x y z
N MET A 1 -23.03 -67.60 35.36
CA MET A 1 -23.40 -66.68 36.47
C MET A 1 -24.08 -65.47 35.89
N LYS A 2 -25.31 -65.32 36.31
CA LYS A 2 -26.23 -64.16 35.93
C LYS A 2 -25.66 -62.85 36.35
N LYS A 3 -25.88 -61.81 35.57
CA LYS A 3 -26.36 -60.50 36.07
C LYS A 3 -26.87 -59.60 34.99
N HIS A 4 -28.11 -59.25 35.16
CA HIS A 4 -28.91 -58.25 34.48
C HIS A 4 -28.30 -56.85 34.61
N PHE A 5 -28.44 -55.99 33.59
CA PHE A 5 -28.49 -54.59 33.90
C PHE A 5 -29.36 -53.80 32.92
N SER A 6 -30.20 -53.06 33.54
CA SER A 6 -31.36 -52.29 33.12
C SER A 6 -31.06 -51.24 32.07
N ILE A 7 -32.00 -51.14 31.17
CA ILE A 7 -32.19 -49.99 30.22
C ILE A 7 -32.81 -48.85 31.00
N LEU A 8 -32.15 -47.69 30.95
CA LEU A 8 -32.71 -46.42 31.42
C LEU A 8 -32.96 -45.51 30.19
N ILE A 9 -34.23 -45.42 29.79
CA ILE A 9 -34.69 -44.54 28.72
C ILE A 9 -34.91 -43.15 29.34
N LEU A 10 -34.13 -42.17 28.94
CA LEU A 10 -34.33 -40.77 29.32
C LEU A 10 -35.01 -40.06 28.18
N SER A 11 -36.31 -39.83 28.30
CA SER A 11 -37.14 -39.07 27.41
C SER A 11 -36.87 -37.58 27.54
N PHE A 12 -36.34 -36.95 26.47
CA PHE A 12 -36.13 -35.52 26.39
C PHE A 12 -37.36 -34.86 25.79
N GLN A 13 -38.08 -34.09 26.60
CA GLN A 13 -39.26 -33.35 26.18
C GLN A 13 -38.86 -32.01 25.50
N LEU A 14 -39.31 -31.83 24.26
CA LEU A 14 -39.21 -30.59 23.53
C LEU A 14 -40.27 -29.58 24.02
N ILE A 15 -39.84 -28.52 24.66
CA ILE A 15 -40.72 -27.38 24.99
C ILE A 15 -40.67 -26.40 23.80
N ALA A 16 -41.73 -26.37 23.05
CA ALA A 16 -41.99 -25.34 22.03
C ALA A 16 -42.54 -24.08 22.72
N CYS A 17 -41.78 -23.04 22.83
CA CYS A 17 -42.28 -21.72 23.17
C CYS A 17 -42.77 -21.00 21.90
N ASN A 18 -44.08 -20.96 21.77
CA ASN A 18 -44.79 -20.13 20.81
C ASN A 18 -45.13 -18.80 21.50
N THR A 19 -44.47 -17.72 21.13
CA THR A 19 -44.83 -16.37 21.60
C THR A 19 -45.42 -15.58 20.43
N ASN A 20 -46.75 -15.59 20.36
CA ASN A 20 -47.49 -14.56 19.63
C ASN A 20 -47.35 -13.23 20.38
N THR A 21 -46.73 -12.23 19.76
CA THR A 21 -46.80 -10.86 20.27
C THR A 21 -47.45 -9.96 19.23
N THR A 22 -48.51 -9.41 19.66
CA THR A 22 -49.42 -8.42 19.16
C THR A 22 -48.77 -7.23 18.46
N THR A 23 -49.33 -6.89 17.32
CA THR A 23 -49.21 -5.68 16.52
C THR A 23 -49.26 -4.40 17.39
N GLN A 24 -48.20 -3.60 17.30
CA GLN A 24 -48.34 -2.14 17.46
C GLN A 24 -47.63 -1.47 16.27
N GLN A 25 -48.43 -0.81 15.46
CA GLN A 25 -48.00 0.15 14.45
C GLN A 25 -47.31 1.33 15.16
N ASN A 26 -46.05 1.53 14.88
CA ASN A 26 -45.42 2.84 14.97
C ASN A 26 -44.65 3.07 13.69
N ASP A 27 -45.12 4.05 12.97
CA ASP A 27 -44.53 4.71 11.83
C ASP A 27 -43.11 5.17 12.19
N SER A 28 -42.12 4.48 11.72
CA SER A 28 -40.71 4.89 11.82
C SER A 28 -39.98 4.41 10.56
N LEU A 29 -39.52 5.40 9.86
CA LEU A 29 -38.67 5.35 8.68
C LEU A 29 -37.80 4.07 8.61
N ILE A 30 -38.09 3.23 7.65
CA ILE A 30 -37.23 2.09 7.30
C ILE A 30 -35.92 2.67 6.76
N VAL A 31 -34.92 2.80 7.62
CA VAL A 31 -33.55 2.91 7.18
C VAL A 31 -33.16 1.50 6.73
N GLU A 32 -33.20 1.29 5.43
CA GLU A 32 -32.63 0.11 4.80
C GLU A 32 -31.20 -0.05 5.31
N PRO A 33 -30.79 -1.19 5.90
CA PRO A 33 -29.40 -1.41 6.22
C PRO A 33 -28.65 -1.44 4.90
N THR A 34 -27.89 -0.38 4.63
CA THR A 34 -26.88 -0.38 3.57
C THR A 34 -26.02 -1.61 3.82
N GLN A 35 -26.20 -2.66 3.02
CA GLN A 35 -25.32 -3.81 3.03
C GLN A 35 -23.94 -3.30 2.59
N THR A 36 -23.11 -2.96 3.55
CA THR A 36 -21.69 -2.77 3.31
C THR A 36 -21.18 -4.11 2.84
N LYS A 37 -20.97 -4.20 1.53
CA LYS A 37 -20.33 -5.34 0.88
C LYS A 37 -19.06 -5.65 1.68
N PRO A 38 -18.85 -6.89 2.17
CA PRO A 38 -17.64 -7.19 2.91
C PRO A 38 -16.44 -6.81 2.07
N PRO A 39 -15.36 -6.24 2.65
CA PRO A 39 -14.17 -5.89 1.89
C PRO A 39 -13.67 -7.14 1.19
N ILE A 40 -13.59 -7.08 -0.13
CA ILE A 40 -13.05 -8.18 -0.94
C ILE A 40 -11.56 -8.21 -0.64
N VAL A 41 -11.15 -9.12 0.23
CA VAL A 41 -9.73 -9.36 0.56
C VAL A 41 -9.05 -9.81 -0.73
N GLY A 42 -8.07 -9.04 -1.21
CA GLY A 42 -7.29 -9.34 -2.41
C GLY A 42 -7.68 -8.57 -3.69
N ASN A 43 -8.59 -7.59 -3.60
CA ASN A 43 -8.94 -6.72 -4.73
C ASN A 43 -8.28 -5.33 -4.59
N ASP A 44 -7.01 -5.31 -4.19
CA ASP A 44 -6.18 -4.12 -3.96
C ASP A 44 -5.24 -3.82 -5.14
N ALA A 45 -5.54 -4.39 -6.31
CA ALA A 45 -4.82 -4.08 -7.52
C ALA A 45 -5.21 -2.68 -8.02
N ASP A 46 -4.19 -1.87 -8.37
CA ASP A 46 -4.39 -0.59 -9.01
C ASP A 46 -4.89 -0.75 -10.46
N GLU A 47 -5.05 0.34 -11.20
CA GLU A 47 -5.49 0.35 -12.59
C GLU A 47 -4.56 -0.43 -13.55
N HIS A 48 -3.29 -0.62 -13.18
CA HIS A 48 -2.29 -1.41 -13.91
C HIS A 48 -2.24 -2.87 -13.46
N GLY A 49 -3.00 -3.24 -12.42
CA GLY A 49 -2.99 -4.59 -11.85
C GLY A 49 -1.92 -4.82 -10.79
N CYS A 50 -1.19 -3.78 -10.36
CA CYS A 50 -0.18 -3.91 -9.31
C CYS A 50 -0.83 -4.04 -7.94
N LYS A 51 -0.42 -5.06 -7.16
CA LYS A 51 -0.96 -5.34 -5.84
C LYS A 51 -0.16 -4.65 -4.74
N ALA A 52 -0.70 -3.56 -4.21
CA ALA A 52 -0.07 -2.79 -3.14
C ALA A 52 0.15 -3.60 -1.86
N SER A 53 -0.78 -4.50 -1.48
CA SER A 53 -0.64 -5.41 -0.34
C SER A 53 0.55 -6.37 -0.47
N ALA A 54 0.99 -6.65 -1.70
CA ALA A 54 2.18 -7.46 -1.98
C ALA A 54 3.44 -6.60 -2.21
N GLY A 55 3.35 -5.28 -1.97
CA GLY A 55 4.45 -4.33 -2.10
C GLY A 55 4.75 -3.91 -3.53
N TYR A 56 3.85 -4.18 -4.48
CA TYR A 56 4.02 -3.76 -5.87
C TYR A 56 3.44 -2.36 -6.10
N GLN A 57 4.17 -1.57 -6.90
CA GLN A 57 3.77 -0.27 -7.41
C GLN A 57 4.08 -0.19 -8.91
N TRP A 58 3.27 0.57 -9.66
CA TRP A 58 3.51 0.77 -11.08
C TRP A 58 4.71 1.69 -11.31
N SER A 59 5.67 1.25 -12.10
CA SER A 59 6.75 2.08 -12.61
C SER A 59 6.40 2.57 -14.01
N VAL A 60 6.22 3.88 -14.15
CA VAL A 60 5.99 4.53 -15.45
C VAL A 60 7.22 4.39 -16.34
N LEU A 61 8.42 4.53 -15.75
CA LEU A 61 9.68 4.45 -16.46
C LEU A 61 9.95 3.04 -17.03
N ARG A 62 9.61 1.99 -16.29
CA ARG A 62 9.82 0.59 -16.66
C ARG A 62 8.61 -0.05 -17.34
N ASN A 63 7.43 0.60 -17.26
CA ASN A 63 6.15 0.08 -17.74
C ASN A 63 5.83 -1.31 -17.18
N GLU A 64 6.07 -1.50 -15.88
CA GLU A 64 5.85 -2.76 -15.15
C GLU A 64 5.56 -2.52 -13.65
N CYS A 65 4.94 -3.52 -13.00
CA CYS A 65 4.81 -3.50 -11.54
C CYS A 65 6.14 -3.88 -10.90
N ILE A 66 6.68 -3.02 -10.06
CA ILE A 66 7.94 -3.24 -9.35
C ILE A 66 7.73 -3.28 -7.84
N ARG A 67 8.59 -4.01 -7.14
CA ARG A 67 8.78 -3.85 -5.70
C ARG A 67 9.84 -2.78 -5.48
N ILE A 68 9.39 -1.63 -5.02
CA ILE A 68 10.24 -0.44 -4.97
C ILE A 68 11.51 -0.64 -4.12
N PHE A 69 11.42 -1.42 -3.01
CA PHE A 69 12.58 -1.69 -2.13
C PHE A 69 13.58 -2.68 -2.72
N GLU A 70 13.19 -3.42 -3.79
CA GLU A 70 14.07 -4.35 -4.49
C GLU A 70 14.65 -3.72 -5.76
N ALA A 71 13.82 -2.89 -6.43
CA ALA A 71 14.14 -2.33 -7.73
C ALA A 71 14.74 -0.91 -7.66
N GLY A 72 14.57 -0.21 -6.54
CA GLY A 72 14.97 1.17 -6.34
C GLY A 72 16.17 1.33 -5.42
N ILE A 73 16.90 2.42 -5.62
CA ILE A 73 17.96 2.86 -4.72
C ILE A 73 17.32 3.71 -3.63
N ARG A 74 17.45 3.29 -2.39
CA ARG A 74 16.86 3.98 -1.24
C ARG A 74 17.63 5.24 -0.87
N LEU A 75 16.89 6.32 -0.62
CA LEU A 75 17.40 7.57 -0.09
C LEU A 75 16.67 7.90 1.21
N ASP A 76 17.42 8.15 2.27
CA ASP A 76 16.86 8.50 3.56
C ASP A 76 16.64 10.03 3.68
N PRO A 77 15.62 10.48 4.43
CA PRO A 77 15.37 11.89 4.65
C PRO A 77 16.51 12.52 5.43
N VAL A 78 16.92 13.74 5.02
CA VAL A 78 17.99 14.50 5.70
C VAL A 78 17.46 15.20 6.95
N SER A 79 16.21 15.66 6.93
CA SER A 79 15.56 16.26 8.10
C SER A 79 15.09 15.18 9.06
N LYS A 80 15.41 15.35 10.36
CA LYS A 80 14.91 14.48 11.43
C LYS A 80 13.61 14.99 12.05
N ASP A 81 13.10 16.11 11.55
CA ASP A 81 11.94 16.80 12.13
C ASP A 81 10.58 16.23 11.68
N LEU A 82 10.59 15.22 10.83
CA LEU A 82 9.39 14.55 10.36
C LEU A 82 9.03 13.45 11.36
N GLU A 83 7.80 13.47 11.87
CA GLU A 83 7.24 12.40 12.71
C GLU A 83 7.24 11.03 12.02
N GLN A 84 7.36 11.02 10.69
CA GLN A 84 7.52 9.83 9.88
C GLN A 84 8.72 9.98 8.95
N THR A 85 9.75 9.19 9.18
CA THR A 85 10.94 9.12 8.33
C THR A 85 10.73 8.14 7.18
N LEU A 86 9.93 8.53 6.20
CA LEU A 86 9.76 7.74 4.98
C LEU A 86 10.89 8.02 4.01
N SER A 87 11.46 6.95 3.45
CA SER A 87 12.53 7.04 2.45
C SER A 87 11.96 7.30 1.07
N ALA A 88 12.72 8.03 0.25
CA ALA A 88 12.48 8.12 -1.19
C ALA A 88 13.25 7.01 -1.93
N PHE A 89 12.88 6.74 -3.19
CA PHE A 89 13.57 5.76 -4.02
C PHE A 89 13.84 6.31 -5.41
N VAL A 90 14.99 5.90 -5.96
CA VAL A 90 15.42 6.22 -7.32
C VAL A 90 15.36 4.95 -8.15
N VAL A 91 14.59 4.94 -9.23
CA VAL A 91 14.45 3.81 -10.14
C VAL A 91 15.03 4.19 -11.50
N ILE A 92 15.91 3.33 -12.01
CA ILE A 92 16.59 3.47 -13.30
C ILE A 92 16.05 2.39 -14.24
N LYS A 93 16.08 2.64 -15.55
CA LYS A 93 15.73 1.64 -16.56
C LYS A 93 16.58 0.38 -16.44
N THR A 94 16.02 -0.76 -16.76
CA THR A 94 16.70 -2.07 -16.68
C THR A 94 17.85 -2.21 -17.68
N ASP A 95 17.82 -1.47 -18.79
CA ASP A 95 18.89 -1.40 -19.77
C ASP A 95 20.07 -0.50 -19.36
N GLY A 96 19.97 0.12 -18.16
CA GLY A 96 20.98 1.04 -17.65
C GLY A 96 20.91 2.45 -18.26
N SER A 97 19.95 2.72 -19.15
CA SER A 97 19.76 4.08 -19.69
C SER A 97 19.35 5.05 -18.57
N ASP A 98 20.04 6.18 -18.48
CA ASP A 98 19.87 7.20 -17.47
C ASP A 98 19.36 8.55 -18.02
N GLN A 99 18.84 8.59 -19.25
CA GLN A 99 18.27 9.82 -19.81
C GLN A 99 17.06 10.33 -19.02
N GLU A 100 16.33 9.38 -18.45
CA GLU A 100 15.20 9.62 -17.54
C GLU A 100 15.37 8.72 -16.32
N ILE A 101 15.02 9.25 -15.16
CA ILE A 101 15.01 8.56 -13.89
C ILE A 101 13.66 8.77 -13.22
N GLU A 102 13.14 7.74 -12.59
CA GLU A 102 11.90 7.79 -11.85
C GLU A 102 12.18 7.94 -10.36
N LEU A 103 11.48 8.89 -9.75
CA LEU A 103 11.56 9.15 -8.31
C LEU A 103 10.24 8.77 -7.64
N PHE A 104 10.31 7.99 -6.59
CA PHE A 104 9.23 7.75 -5.66
C PHE A 104 9.51 8.55 -4.40
N VAL A 105 8.84 9.68 -4.27
CA VAL A 105 9.01 10.61 -3.15
C VAL A 105 7.78 10.49 -2.23
N PRO A 106 7.96 10.27 -0.92
CA PRO A 106 6.84 10.22 0.01
C PRO A 106 5.94 11.45 -0.07
N TYR A 107 4.64 11.23 0.06
CA TYR A 107 3.58 12.25 -0.02
C TYR A 107 3.33 12.85 -1.41
N ASP A 108 4.04 12.41 -2.44
CA ASP A 108 3.65 12.67 -3.82
C ASP A 108 2.70 11.57 -4.30
N GLU A 109 1.52 11.97 -4.75
CA GLU A 109 0.49 11.05 -5.24
C GLU A 109 0.85 10.42 -6.60
N GLN A 110 1.75 11.07 -7.34
CA GLN A 110 2.17 10.65 -8.67
C GLN A 110 3.65 10.32 -8.70
N THR A 111 3.98 9.34 -9.52
CA THR A 111 5.37 9.04 -9.87
C THR A 111 6.02 10.22 -10.59
N ILE A 112 7.25 10.50 -10.26
CA ILE A 112 7.98 11.67 -10.74
C ILE A 112 9.08 11.25 -11.70
N ILE A 113 9.01 11.70 -12.96
CA ILE A 113 10.10 11.55 -13.92
C ILE A 113 10.97 12.82 -13.90
N VAL A 114 12.27 12.62 -13.72
CA VAL A 114 13.30 13.64 -13.90
C VAL A 114 14.13 13.33 -15.14
N LYS A 115 14.45 14.35 -15.93
CA LYS A 115 15.19 14.24 -17.20
C LYS A 115 16.63 14.69 -17.02
N LYS A 116 17.53 14.05 -17.73
CA LYS A 116 18.95 14.36 -17.69
C LYS A 116 19.22 15.80 -18.11
N GLU A 117 19.86 16.56 -17.23
CA GLU A 117 20.30 17.95 -17.46
C GLU A 117 21.82 17.99 -17.73
N SER A 118 22.58 17.16 -17.02
CA SER A 118 24.04 17.02 -17.19
C SER A 118 24.50 15.61 -16.84
N ALA A 119 25.81 15.35 -16.84
CA ALA A 119 26.38 14.03 -16.58
C ALA A 119 25.85 13.37 -15.30
N ASP A 120 25.73 14.16 -14.23
CA ASP A 120 25.38 13.67 -12.88
C ASP A 120 24.14 14.37 -12.30
N LYS A 121 23.30 14.97 -13.17
CA LYS A 121 22.14 15.71 -12.71
C LYS A 121 20.92 15.46 -13.60
N TRP A 122 19.78 15.24 -12.96
CA TRP A 122 18.45 15.10 -13.56
C TRP A 122 17.49 16.07 -12.88
N LYS A 123 16.54 16.60 -13.65
CA LYS A 123 15.65 17.64 -13.13
C LYS A 123 14.27 17.60 -13.76
N ASN A 124 13.28 18.08 -13.00
CA ASN A 124 12.01 18.58 -13.46
C ASN A 124 11.65 19.86 -12.70
N ASP A 125 10.41 20.34 -12.83
CA ASP A 125 9.98 21.58 -12.16
C ASP A 125 9.97 21.49 -10.64
N LYS A 126 9.87 20.28 -10.06
CA LYS A 126 9.69 20.04 -8.63
C LYS A 126 10.97 19.59 -7.93
N TYR A 127 11.77 18.73 -8.59
CA TYR A 127 12.93 18.08 -7.98
C TYR A 127 14.17 18.14 -8.86
N THR A 128 15.32 18.17 -8.18
CA THR A 128 16.63 17.95 -8.78
C THR A 128 17.26 16.72 -8.13
N LEU A 129 17.60 15.72 -8.93
CA LEU A 129 18.39 14.56 -8.52
C LEU A 129 19.84 14.81 -8.92
N THR A 130 20.77 14.66 -7.98
CA THR A 130 22.21 14.77 -8.24
C THR A 130 22.90 13.47 -7.80
N LYS A 131 23.82 12.97 -8.63
CA LYS A 131 24.71 11.83 -8.34
C LYS A 131 26.10 12.34 -8.01
N THR A 132 26.70 11.85 -6.95
CA THR A 132 28.08 12.16 -6.57
C THR A 132 28.77 10.86 -6.19
N LYS A 133 29.68 10.35 -7.04
CA LYS A 133 30.35 9.06 -6.87
C LYS A 133 29.35 7.93 -6.58
N ASP A 134 29.21 7.58 -5.31
CA ASP A 134 28.40 6.47 -4.82
C ASP A 134 27.15 6.96 -4.06
N THR A 135 26.69 8.19 -4.30
CA THR A 135 25.57 8.80 -3.55
C THR A 135 24.60 9.51 -4.48
N TYR A 136 23.30 9.31 -4.27
CA TYR A 136 22.27 10.18 -4.82
C TYR A 136 21.73 11.15 -3.78
N SER A 137 21.32 12.33 -4.22
CA SER A 137 20.61 13.32 -3.40
C SER A 137 19.47 13.95 -4.16
N ILE A 138 18.36 14.21 -3.46
CA ILE A 138 17.16 14.89 -4.01
C ILE A 138 17.02 16.23 -3.31
N GLU A 139 16.93 17.30 -4.11
CA GLU A 139 16.62 18.67 -3.69
C GLU A 139 15.26 19.07 -4.25
N ASP A 140 14.53 19.93 -3.51
CA ASP A 140 13.32 20.59 -4.03
C ASP A 140 13.64 21.76 -4.96
N ALA A 141 12.59 22.42 -5.50
CA ALA A 141 12.72 23.58 -6.37
C ALA A 141 13.43 24.77 -5.70
N ASN A 142 13.44 24.85 -4.35
CA ASN A 142 14.12 25.88 -3.55
C ASN A 142 15.57 25.51 -3.22
N LYS A 143 16.09 24.40 -3.77
CA LYS A 143 17.43 23.85 -3.50
C LYS A 143 17.60 23.35 -2.05
N LYS A 144 16.50 23.05 -1.36
CA LYS A 144 16.55 22.41 -0.05
C LYS A 144 16.82 20.93 -0.26
N LEU A 145 17.87 20.41 0.37
CA LEU A 145 18.19 18.99 0.38
C LEU A 145 17.14 18.23 1.20
N LEU A 146 16.45 17.29 0.56
CA LEU A 146 15.37 16.51 1.16
C LEU A 146 15.81 15.09 1.51
N TYR A 147 16.45 14.41 0.57
CA TYR A 147 16.84 13.00 0.69
C TYR A 147 18.27 12.76 0.23
N LYS A 148 18.94 11.79 0.84
CA LYS A 148 20.28 11.35 0.45
C LYS A 148 20.48 9.87 0.77
N GLY A 149 21.15 9.13 -0.12
CA GLY A 149 21.43 7.71 0.07
C GLY A 149 22.64 7.24 -0.74
N ALA A 150 23.32 6.21 -0.22
CA ALA A 150 24.42 5.57 -0.92
C ALA A 150 23.89 4.63 -2.01
N ILE A 151 24.64 4.51 -3.10
CA ILE A 151 24.45 3.50 -4.14
C ILE A 151 25.14 2.24 -3.62
N GLU A 152 24.36 1.26 -3.17
CA GLU A 152 24.91 -0.04 -2.81
C GLU A 152 25.43 -0.74 -4.07
N LYS A 153 26.62 -1.35 -3.93
CA LYS A 153 27.31 -2.06 -5.03
C LYS A 153 26.93 -3.52 -5.03
#